data_9aa3da621198192370fe7fc8c127e092
#
_entry.id   9aa3da621198192370fe7fc8c127e092
#
_cell.length_a   1.000
_cell.length_b   1.000
_cell.length_c   1.000
_cell.angle_alpha   90.00
_cell.angle_beta   90.00
_cell.angle_gamma   90.00
#
_symmetry.space_group_name_H-M   'P 1'
#
loop_
_entity.id
_entity.type
_entity.pdbx_description
1 polymer ?
#
loop_
_entity_poly.entity_id
_entity_poly.type
_entity_poly.pdbx_seq_one_letter_code
_entity_poly.pdbx_strand_id
1 'polypeptide(L)'
;MGVSPSSLVLAGMTVRRKNESTLDLGSGCGIQAILAASHSDRVVGVDCNRRAVGVARFNAKLNGIGHVDFREGNMFEPVKNETFDLIVSNPPFIISPENRHFFLDSGLEGDEICRQIVQQAPRFLKDDAYCILNANWAVIEQEDWRARLAN
;
A
#
# COMPACT_ATOMS: atom_id res chain seq x y z
N MET A 1 13.05 -3.61 -9.43
CA MET A 1 11.86 -3.01 -8.79
C MET A 1 11.71 -1.62 -9.35
N GLY A 2 10.60 -1.30 -9.99
CA GLY A 2 10.37 -0.04 -10.69
C GLY A 2 8.92 0.40 -10.57
N VAL A 3 8.57 1.54 -11.18
CA VAL A 3 7.21 2.06 -11.24
C VAL A 3 6.41 1.22 -12.24
N SER A 4 5.31 0.62 -11.79
CA SER A 4 4.40 -0.17 -12.64
C SER A 4 3.25 0.69 -13.18
N PRO A 5 2.57 0.27 -14.25
CA PRO A 5 1.35 0.95 -14.72
C PRO A 5 0.29 1.06 -13.62
N SER A 6 0.10 0.02 -12.80
CA SER A 6 -0.82 0.04 -11.65
C SER A 6 -0.43 1.09 -10.60
N SER A 7 0.86 1.31 -10.36
CA SER A 7 1.33 2.38 -9.47
C SER A 7 0.96 3.78 -9.99
N LEU A 8 0.98 3.99 -11.32
CA LEU A 8 0.58 5.25 -11.93
C LEU A 8 -0.94 5.46 -11.87
N VAL A 9 -1.72 4.40 -12.06
CA VAL A 9 -3.18 4.45 -11.90
C VAL A 9 -3.53 4.85 -10.46
N LEU A 10 -2.95 4.17 -9.48
CA LEU A 10 -3.17 4.49 -8.06
C LEU A 10 -2.78 5.95 -7.75
N ALA A 11 -1.63 6.39 -8.25
CA ALA A 11 -1.19 7.77 -8.08
C ALA A 11 -2.17 8.80 -8.68
N GLY A 12 -2.79 8.48 -9.83
CA GLY A 12 -3.81 9.32 -10.46
C GLY A 12 -5.15 9.36 -9.71
N MET A 13 -5.49 8.30 -8.98
CA MET A 13 -6.73 8.17 -8.20
C MET A 13 -6.59 8.68 -6.76
N THR A 14 -5.37 8.81 -6.27
CA THR A 14 -5.12 9.19 -4.87
C THR A 14 -5.56 10.62 -4.61
N VAL A 15 -6.33 10.81 -3.53
CA VAL A 15 -6.76 12.14 -3.06
C VAL A 15 -5.55 12.91 -2.54
N ARG A 16 -5.24 14.04 -3.17
CA ARG A 16 -4.07 14.87 -2.86
C ARG A 16 -4.44 16.17 -2.14
N ARG A 17 -5.34 16.08 -1.17
CA ARG A 17 -5.57 17.21 -0.27
C ARG A 17 -4.45 17.27 0.78
N LYS A 18 -4.12 18.47 1.26
CA LYS A 18 -3.17 18.62 2.36
C LYS A 18 -3.67 17.83 3.57
N ASN A 19 -2.81 17.04 4.17
CA ASN A 19 -3.10 16.23 5.35
C ASN A 19 -1.88 16.14 6.26
N GLU A 20 -2.08 15.68 7.49
CA GLU A 20 -1.00 15.57 8.47
C GLU A 20 -0.15 14.31 8.25
N SER A 21 -0.79 13.20 7.84
CA SER A 21 -0.10 11.91 7.78
C SER A 21 -0.61 10.98 6.70
N THR A 22 0.32 10.36 5.97
CA THR A 22 0.05 9.33 4.95
C THR A 22 0.87 8.08 5.21
N LEU A 23 0.24 6.92 5.05
CA LEU A 23 0.88 5.60 5.02
C LEU A 23 0.88 5.07 3.58
N ASP A 24 2.05 4.68 3.07
CA ASP A 24 2.25 3.89 1.86
C ASP A 24 2.52 2.43 2.26
N LEU A 25 1.50 1.58 2.18
CA LEU A 25 1.56 0.18 2.60
C LEU A 25 1.97 -0.72 1.42
N GLY A 26 3.07 -1.44 1.57
CA GLY A 26 3.72 -2.14 0.46
C GLY A 26 4.45 -1.16 -0.46
N SER A 27 5.31 -0.31 0.10
CA SER A 27 5.87 0.87 -0.58
C SER A 27 6.73 0.56 -1.80
N GLY A 28 7.27 -0.64 -1.92
CA GLY A 28 8.07 -1.07 -3.07
C GLY A 28 9.23 -0.13 -3.35
N CYS A 29 9.19 0.57 -4.50
CA CYS A 29 10.19 1.57 -4.87
C CYS A 29 9.94 2.95 -4.22
N GLY A 30 8.88 3.11 -3.42
CA GLY A 30 8.55 4.33 -2.70
C GLY A 30 7.74 5.36 -3.49
N ILE A 31 7.22 5.02 -4.68
CA ILE A 31 6.59 6.01 -5.56
C ILE A 31 5.39 6.70 -4.90
N GLN A 32 4.51 5.96 -4.19
CA GLN A 32 3.34 6.55 -3.55
C GLN A 32 3.75 7.45 -2.38
N ALA A 33 4.70 7.00 -1.55
CA ALA A 33 5.24 7.79 -0.45
C ALA A 33 5.92 9.09 -0.94
N ILE A 34 6.71 8.99 -2.02
CA ILE A 34 7.37 10.15 -2.65
C ILE A 34 6.34 11.18 -3.16
N LEU A 35 5.27 10.72 -3.81
CA LEU A 35 4.20 11.59 -4.27
C LEU A 35 3.41 12.18 -3.11
N ALA A 36 3.14 11.41 -2.05
CA ALA A 36 2.44 11.86 -0.86
C ALA A 36 3.21 12.95 -0.12
N ALA A 37 4.54 12.96 -0.18
CA ALA A 37 5.39 13.95 0.47
C ALA A 37 5.11 15.40 0.01
N SER A 38 4.46 15.60 -1.13
CA SER A 38 4.08 16.93 -1.63
C SER A 38 2.85 17.53 -0.93
N HIS A 39 2.05 16.70 -0.23
CA HIS A 39 0.78 17.13 0.36
C HIS A 39 0.54 16.58 1.78
N SER A 40 1.50 15.87 2.36
CA SER A 40 1.44 15.30 3.71
C SER A 40 2.61 15.80 4.54
N ASP A 41 2.33 16.21 5.77
CA ASP A 41 3.37 16.72 6.68
C ASP A 41 4.28 15.56 7.17
N ARG A 42 3.72 14.36 7.32
CA ARG A 42 4.42 13.12 7.67
C ARG A 42 4.03 11.99 6.72
N VAL A 43 5.02 11.29 6.20
CA VAL A 43 4.80 10.11 5.36
C VAL A 43 5.58 8.93 5.92
N VAL A 44 4.90 7.79 6.04
CA VAL A 44 5.50 6.51 6.40
C VAL A 44 5.32 5.56 5.23
N GLY A 45 6.41 4.91 4.79
CA GLY A 45 6.37 3.81 3.83
C GLY A 45 6.72 2.50 4.53
N VAL A 46 5.92 1.47 4.35
CA VAL A 46 6.17 0.14 4.93
C VAL A 46 6.31 -0.89 3.83
N ASP A 47 7.32 -1.74 3.93
CA ASP A 47 7.50 -2.90 3.04
C ASP A 47 8.15 -4.05 3.80
N CYS A 48 7.72 -5.28 3.55
CA CYS A 48 8.32 -6.47 4.18
C CYS A 48 9.68 -6.84 3.56
N ASN A 49 9.99 -6.30 2.39
CA ASN A 49 11.23 -6.55 1.69
C ASN A 49 12.27 -5.46 2.01
N ARG A 50 13.29 -5.81 2.79
CA ARG A 50 14.39 -4.92 3.14
C ARG A 50 15.05 -4.23 1.95
N ARG A 51 15.18 -4.94 0.81
CA ARG A 51 15.73 -4.36 -0.42
C ARG A 51 14.81 -3.29 -0.99
N ALA A 52 13.49 -3.49 -0.93
CA ALA A 52 12.50 -2.49 -1.35
C ALA A 52 12.63 -1.22 -0.50
N VAL A 53 12.72 -1.35 0.81
CA VAL A 53 12.94 -0.24 1.74
C VAL A 53 14.22 0.54 1.40
N GLY A 54 15.30 -0.18 1.08
CA GLY A 54 16.56 0.45 0.64
C GLY A 54 16.41 1.24 -0.67
N VAL A 55 15.72 0.68 -1.66
CA VAL A 55 15.43 1.34 -2.93
C VAL A 55 14.52 2.57 -2.73
N ALA A 56 13.49 2.46 -1.91
CA ALA A 56 12.58 3.56 -1.61
C ALA A 56 13.32 4.75 -0.96
N ARG A 57 14.16 4.49 0.04
CA ARG A 57 15.02 5.50 0.67
C ARG A 57 15.95 6.19 -0.33
N PHE A 58 16.57 5.41 -1.20
CA PHE A 58 17.45 5.94 -2.26
C PHE A 58 16.67 6.84 -3.22
N ASN A 59 15.48 6.39 -3.69
CA ASN A 59 14.64 7.16 -4.59
C ASN A 59 14.14 8.46 -3.93
N ALA A 60 13.70 8.43 -2.67
CA ALA A 60 13.30 9.63 -1.95
C ALA A 60 14.46 10.64 -1.87
N LYS A 61 15.67 10.18 -1.56
CA LYS A 61 16.88 11.01 -1.51
C LYS A 61 17.22 11.61 -2.87
N LEU A 62 17.10 10.85 -3.96
CA LEU A 62 17.32 11.35 -5.33
C LEU A 62 16.35 12.46 -5.70
N ASN A 63 15.13 12.44 -5.15
CA ASN A 63 14.11 13.46 -5.36
C ASN A 63 14.15 14.59 -4.33
N GLY A 64 15.19 14.68 -3.49
CA GLY A 64 15.34 15.71 -2.48
C GLY A 64 14.34 15.62 -1.32
N ILE A 65 13.70 14.45 -1.14
CA ILE A 65 12.66 14.23 -0.12
C ILE A 65 13.31 13.56 1.09
N GLY A 66 13.37 14.28 2.21
CA GLY A 66 14.02 13.81 3.44
C GLY A 66 13.07 13.47 4.60
N HIS A 67 11.77 13.77 4.47
CA HIS A 67 10.79 13.62 5.56
C HIS A 67 9.89 12.37 5.43
N VAL A 68 10.26 11.42 4.58
CA VAL A 68 9.58 10.12 4.48
C VAL A 68 10.32 9.09 5.33
N ASP A 69 9.61 8.45 6.24
CA ASP A 69 10.11 7.37 7.08
C ASP A 69 9.79 6.01 6.48
N PHE A 70 10.78 5.32 5.94
CA PHE A 70 10.61 3.97 5.38
C PHE A 70 10.99 2.91 6.39
N ARG A 71 10.07 2.00 6.69
CA ARG A 71 10.20 0.94 7.69
C ARG A 71 10.11 -0.44 7.05
N GLU A 72 10.94 -1.36 7.53
CA GLU A 72 10.84 -2.78 7.21
C GLU A 72 9.86 -3.46 8.17
N GLY A 73 8.95 -4.26 7.64
CA GLY A 73 8.04 -5.08 8.43
C GLY A 73 6.81 -5.52 7.65
N ASN A 74 6.02 -6.40 8.29
CA ASN A 74 4.85 -6.99 7.66
C ASN A 74 3.61 -6.14 7.88
N MET A 75 2.93 -5.81 6.81
CA MET A 75 1.64 -5.12 6.83
C MET A 75 1.66 -3.89 7.76
N PHE A 76 0.74 -3.81 8.70
CA PHE A 76 0.60 -2.69 9.65
C PHE A 76 1.47 -2.83 10.92
N GLU A 77 2.24 -3.91 11.06
CA GLU A 77 3.04 -4.15 12.27
C GLU A 77 3.98 -2.99 12.63
N PRO A 78 4.73 -2.40 11.67
CA PRO A 78 5.64 -1.29 11.99
C PRO A 78 4.94 0.00 12.41
N VAL A 79 3.62 0.09 12.23
CA VAL A 79 2.80 1.26 12.52
C VAL A 79 1.65 0.97 13.48
N LYS A 80 1.73 -0.11 14.26
CA LYS A 80 0.65 -0.64 15.11
C LYS A 80 0.02 0.34 16.11
N ASN A 81 0.72 1.42 16.45
CA ASN A 81 0.27 2.44 17.40
C ASN A 81 0.05 3.81 16.71
N GLU A 82 -0.12 3.84 15.40
CA GLU A 82 -0.22 5.07 14.62
C GLU A 82 -1.51 5.08 13.82
N THR A 83 -2.03 6.29 13.54
CA THR A 83 -3.17 6.52 12.67
C THR A 83 -2.84 7.55 11.59
N PHE A 84 -3.55 7.47 10.47
CA PHE A 84 -3.24 8.23 9.27
C PHE A 84 -4.49 8.87 8.68
N ASP A 85 -4.32 10.01 8.01
CA ASP A 85 -5.37 10.68 7.25
C ASP A 85 -5.56 10.05 5.87
N LEU A 86 -4.51 9.39 5.38
CA LEU A 86 -4.51 8.69 4.10
C LEU A 86 -3.70 7.42 4.20
N ILE A 87 -4.29 6.31 3.77
CA ILE A 87 -3.57 5.06 3.51
C ILE A 87 -3.63 4.80 2.00
N VAL A 88 -2.47 4.58 1.38
CA VAL A 88 -2.38 4.14 -0.01
C VAL A 88 -1.71 2.79 -0.07
N SER A 89 -2.17 1.90 -0.96
CA SER A 89 -1.55 0.59 -1.13
C SER A 89 -1.67 0.09 -2.57
N ASN A 90 -0.55 -0.39 -3.10
CA ASN A 90 -0.49 -1.13 -4.35
C ASN A 90 0.09 -2.54 -4.07
N PRO A 91 -0.68 -3.38 -3.37
CA PRO A 91 -0.18 -4.68 -2.93
C PRO A 91 0.06 -5.60 -4.13
N PRO A 92 0.74 -6.74 -3.96
CA PRO A 92 0.76 -7.79 -4.96
C PRO A 92 -0.64 -8.41 -5.05
N PHE A 93 -1.43 -7.98 -6.05
CA PHE A 93 -2.84 -8.36 -6.23
C PHE A 93 -3.08 -9.30 -7.42
N ILE A 94 -2.03 -9.83 -8.05
CA ILE A 94 -2.18 -10.78 -9.15
C ILE A 94 -2.52 -12.15 -8.59
N ILE A 95 -3.70 -12.64 -8.93
CA ILE A 95 -4.14 -13.99 -8.63
C ILE A 95 -3.56 -14.91 -9.73
N SER A 96 -2.54 -15.68 -9.41
CA SER A 96 -1.90 -16.62 -10.33
C SER A 96 -2.02 -18.04 -9.80
N PRO A 97 -2.45 -19.02 -10.60
CA PRO A 97 -2.43 -20.44 -10.22
C PRO A 97 -1.01 -21.02 -10.11
N GLU A 98 -0.02 -20.32 -10.62
CA GLU A 98 1.38 -20.71 -10.57
C GLU A 98 2.17 -19.60 -9.89
N ASN A 99 2.74 -19.86 -8.72
CA ASN A 99 3.60 -18.95 -7.92
C ASN A 99 4.90 -18.57 -8.67
N ARG A 100 4.79 -17.95 -9.86
CA ARG A 100 5.94 -17.64 -10.74
C ARG A 100 6.50 -16.22 -10.56
N HIS A 101 5.82 -15.34 -9.86
CA HIS A 101 6.23 -13.94 -9.77
C HIS A 101 6.37 -13.44 -8.32
N PHE A 102 7.54 -13.62 -7.76
CA PHE A 102 7.93 -13.24 -6.38
C PHE A 102 7.55 -11.80 -5.94
N PHE A 103 7.29 -10.90 -6.89
CA PHE A 103 6.95 -9.48 -6.61
C PHE A 103 5.48 -9.14 -6.92
N LEU A 104 4.76 -10.05 -7.55
CA LEU A 104 3.36 -9.85 -7.93
C LEU A 104 2.44 -10.81 -7.18
N ASP A 105 3.03 -11.82 -6.56
CA ASP A 105 2.35 -12.85 -5.79
C ASP A 105 2.60 -12.58 -4.31
N SER A 106 1.53 -12.46 -3.54
CA SER A 106 1.59 -12.23 -2.09
C SER A 106 2.09 -13.44 -1.30
N GLY A 107 2.22 -14.60 -1.95
CA GLY A 107 2.40 -15.89 -1.27
C GLY A 107 1.14 -16.36 -0.51
N LEU A 108 0.07 -15.59 -0.58
CA LEU A 108 -1.24 -15.91 -0.02
C LEU A 108 -2.19 -16.33 -1.14
N GLU A 109 -3.18 -17.14 -0.83
CA GLU A 109 -4.14 -17.64 -1.83
C GLU A 109 -5.12 -16.56 -2.25
N GLY A 110 -5.35 -16.44 -3.57
CA GLY A 110 -6.39 -15.61 -4.16
C GLY A 110 -6.25 -14.12 -3.84
N ASP A 111 -7.28 -13.56 -3.23
CA ASP A 111 -7.39 -12.13 -2.88
C ASP A 111 -7.08 -11.81 -1.41
N GLU A 112 -6.50 -12.76 -0.67
CA GLU A 112 -6.34 -12.69 0.79
C GLU A 112 -5.56 -11.46 1.25
N ILE A 113 -4.51 -11.03 0.53
CA ILE A 113 -3.74 -9.83 0.91
C ILE A 113 -4.60 -8.56 0.83
N CYS A 114 -5.42 -8.44 -0.21
CA CYS A 114 -6.33 -7.31 -0.37
C CYS A 114 -7.40 -7.31 0.72
N ARG A 115 -7.94 -8.49 1.05
CA ARG A 115 -8.90 -8.68 2.12
C ARG A 115 -8.34 -8.27 3.48
N GLN A 116 -7.13 -8.72 3.80
CA GLN A 116 -6.45 -8.33 5.05
C GLN A 116 -6.23 -6.82 5.15
N ILE A 117 -5.85 -6.17 4.04
CA ILE A 117 -5.70 -4.71 4.03
C ILE A 117 -7.03 -4.03 4.33
N VAL A 118 -8.10 -4.41 3.64
CA VAL A 118 -9.44 -3.81 3.82
C VAL A 118 -9.95 -4.00 5.25
N GLN A 119 -9.78 -5.19 5.82
CA GLN A 119 -10.21 -5.48 7.19
C GLN A 119 -9.41 -4.76 8.27
N GLN A 120 -8.12 -4.54 8.05
CA GLN A 120 -7.25 -3.92 9.06
C GLN A 120 -7.19 -2.40 8.94
N ALA A 121 -7.23 -1.84 7.73
CA ALA A 121 -7.06 -0.41 7.47
C ALA A 121 -7.94 0.51 8.36
N PRO A 122 -9.22 0.18 8.66
CA PRO A 122 -10.05 1.03 9.52
C PRO A 122 -9.45 1.32 10.91
N ARG A 123 -8.62 0.42 11.45
CA ARG A 123 -7.96 0.60 12.76
C ARG A 123 -6.81 1.60 12.72
N PHE A 124 -6.33 1.92 11.52
CA PHE A 124 -5.19 2.80 11.26
C PHE A 124 -5.61 4.10 10.58
N LEU A 125 -6.89 4.30 10.37
CA LEU A 125 -7.44 5.53 9.83
C LEU A 125 -7.91 6.44 10.98
N LYS A 126 -7.67 7.75 10.82
CA LYS A 126 -8.32 8.78 11.61
C LYS A 126 -9.79 8.96 11.18
N ASP A 127 -10.55 9.73 11.91
CA ASP A 127 -11.89 10.16 11.49
C ASP A 127 -11.80 10.94 10.17
N ASP A 128 -12.74 10.72 9.26
CA ASP A 128 -12.79 11.33 7.92
C ASP A 128 -11.56 11.06 7.03
N ALA A 129 -10.81 10.00 7.31
CA ALA A 129 -9.65 9.57 6.54
C ALA A 129 -10.00 8.64 5.39
N TYR A 130 -9.05 8.38 4.50
CA TYR A 130 -9.25 7.58 3.30
C TYR A 130 -8.24 6.43 3.22
N CYS A 131 -8.72 5.26 2.76
CA CYS A 131 -7.86 4.18 2.27
C CYS A 131 -8.11 4.00 0.78
N ILE A 132 -7.06 4.10 -0.03
CA ILE A 132 -7.10 3.93 -1.48
C ILE A 132 -6.12 2.84 -1.86
N LEU A 133 -6.62 1.78 -2.46
CA LEU A 133 -5.79 0.65 -2.87
C LEU A 133 -6.17 0.13 -4.26
N ASN A 134 -5.19 -0.44 -4.96
CA ASN A 134 -5.46 -1.33 -6.08
C ASN A 134 -5.75 -2.73 -5.55
N ALA A 135 -6.82 -3.35 -6.03
CA ALA A 135 -7.19 -4.68 -5.60
C ALA A 135 -7.80 -5.49 -6.74
N ASN A 136 -7.56 -6.79 -6.72
CA ASN A 136 -8.30 -7.78 -7.48
C ASN A 136 -9.03 -8.70 -6.50
N TRP A 137 -10.19 -9.19 -6.92
CA TRP A 137 -11.02 -10.10 -6.15
C TRP A 137 -11.20 -11.39 -6.90
N ALA A 138 -11.13 -12.51 -6.19
CA ALA A 138 -11.49 -13.78 -6.75
C ALA A 138 -13.01 -13.82 -6.98
N VAL A 139 -13.40 -14.15 -8.21
CA VAL A 139 -14.80 -14.49 -8.52
C VAL A 139 -14.94 -16.00 -8.35
N ILE A 140 -15.60 -16.42 -7.28
CA ILE A 140 -15.82 -17.82 -6.95
C ILE A 140 -17.24 -18.18 -7.37
N GLU A 141 -17.42 -19.31 -8.02
CA GLU A 141 -18.72 -19.80 -8.43
C GLU A 141 -19.63 -19.97 -7.20
N GLN A 142 -20.84 -19.44 -7.28
CA GLN A 142 -21.87 -19.44 -6.21
C GLN A 142 -21.56 -18.53 -5.00
N GLU A 143 -20.51 -17.71 -5.02
CA GLU A 143 -20.26 -16.68 -4.01
C GLU A 143 -20.52 -15.27 -4.56
N ASP A 144 -21.21 -14.43 -3.77
CA ASP A 144 -21.27 -12.99 -4.06
C ASP A 144 -19.92 -12.35 -3.65
N TRP A 145 -19.17 -11.87 -4.64
CA TRP A 145 -17.88 -11.20 -4.39
C TRP A 145 -18.00 -10.00 -3.44
N ARG A 146 -19.20 -9.37 -3.36
CA ARG A 146 -19.45 -8.25 -2.46
C ARG A 146 -19.46 -8.69 -1.00
N ALA A 147 -19.94 -9.90 -0.71
CA ALA A 147 -19.93 -10.46 0.63
C ALA A 147 -18.51 -10.68 1.14
N ARG A 148 -17.56 -10.96 0.24
CA ARG A 148 -16.12 -11.09 0.59
C ARG A 148 -15.49 -9.78 1.05
N LEU A 149 -16.04 -8.64 0.66
CA LEU A 149 -15.59 -7.31 1.06
C LEU A 149 -16.19 -6.84 2.38
N ALA A 150 -17.37 -7.37 2.73
CA ALA A 150 -18.15 -6.94 3.89
C ALA A 150 -17.79 -7.71 5.19
N ASN A 151 -17.11 -8.86 5.06
CA ASN A 151 -16.68 -9.75 6.14
C ASN A 151 -15.17 -9.73 6.33
#